data_5fb8b5775a5de95b8ebf8f7c3115a608
#
_entry.id   5fb8b5775a5de95b8ebf8f7c3115a608
#
_cell.length_a   1.000
_cell.length_b   1.000
_cell.length_c   1.000
_cell.angle_alpha   90.00
_cell.angle_beta   90.00
_cell.angle_gamma   90.00
#
_symmetry.space_group_name_H-M   'P 1'
#
loop_
_entity.id
_entity.type
_entity.pdbx_description
1 polymer ?
#
loop_
_entity_poly.entity_id
_entity_poly.type
_entity_poly.pdbx_seq_one_letter_code
_entity_poly.pdbx_strand_id
1 'polypeptide(L)'
;MKDKDKDIKKFMEQMNLQKNYYYIILEDVGDDKFKMNAYDTTGKKYESELDHSVASVIHEGLVGLITGKLEELFNFGMSEVAFNYSSRRMFGEILDETGEKIEYKDNIIKVDFGSKH
;
A
#
# COMPACT_ATOMS: atom_id res chain seq x y z
N MET A 1 10.59 -6.45 -27.97
CA MET A 1 10.89 -5.56 -26.86
C MET A 1 10.21 -4.21 -26.96
N LYS A 2 10.24 -3.58 -28.12
CA LYS A 2 9.53 -2.32 -28.31
C LYS A 2 8.02 -2.49 -28.09
N ASP A 3 7.47 -3.62 -28.51
CA ASP A 3 6.05 -3.91 -28.35
C ASP A 3 5.69 -4.09 -26.88
N LYS A 4 6.59 -4.73 -26.12
CA LYS A 4 6.36 -4.95 -24.72
C LYS A 4 6.37 -3.63 -23.93
N ASP A 5 7.28 -2.73 -24.31
CA ASP A 5 7.36 -1.41 -23.67
C ASP A 5 6.11 -0.57 -24.00
N LYS A 6 5.61 -0.67 -25.23
CA LYS A 6 4.38 0.00 -25.60
C LYS A 6 3.18 -0.55 -24.87
N ASP A 7 3.14 -1.87 -24.69
CA ASP A 7 2.04 -2.52 -23.98
C ASP A 7 2.04 -2.13 -22.51
N ILE A 8 3.22 -2.08 -21.89
CA ILE A 8 3.35 -1.64 -20.49
C ILE A 8 2.91 -0.20 -20.34
N LYS A 9 3.36 0.67 -21.24
CA LYS A 9 2.99 2.08 -21.20
C LYS A 9 1.49 2.26 -21.36
N LYS A 10 0.90 1.55 -22.32
CA LYS A 10 -0.52 1.60 -22.57
C LYS A 10 -1.31 1.10 -21.36
N PHE A 11 -0.83 0.01 -20.74
CA PHE A 11 -1.45 -0.52 -19.55
C PHE A 11 -1.42 0.50 -18.41
N MET A 12 -0.29 1.14 -18.20
CA MET A 12 -0.16 2.15 -17.14
C MET A 12 -1.10 3.32 -17.39
N GLU A 13 -1.23 3.76 -18.63
CA GLU A 13 -2.16 4.82 -18.98
C GLU A 13 -3.61 4.43 -18.72
N GLN A 14 -3.99 3.21 -19.08
CA GLN A 14 -5.34 2.70 -18.83
C GLN A 14 -5.66 2.62 -17.35
N MET A 15 -4.68 2.23 -16.55
CA MET A 15 -4.85 2.13 -15.11
C MET A 15 -4.58 3.44 -14.40
N ASN A 16 -4.16 4.47 -15.13
CA ASN A 16 -3.81 5.76 -14.55
C ASN A 16 -2.66 5.67 -13.54
N LEU A 17 -1.70 4.80 -13.83
CA LEU A 17 -0.55 4.60 -12.94
C LEU A 17 0.55 5.59 -13.29
N GLN A 18 1.26 6.05 -12.26
CA GLN A 18 2.37 6.99 -12.42
C GLN A 18 3.69 6.26 -12.25
N LYS A 19 4.77 6.84 -12.78
CA LYS A 19 6.12 6.29 -12.65
C LYS A 19 6.66 6.49 -11.23
N ASN A 20 7.54 5.62 -10.81
CA ASN A 20 8.24 5.68 -9.52
C ASN A 20 7.34 5.37 -8.33
N TYR A 21 6.33 4.54 -8.53
CA TYR A 21 5.39 4.17 -7.48
C TYR A 21 5.32 2.67 -7.29
N TYR A 22 4.97 2.29 -6.09
CA TYR A 22 4.60 0.92 -5.76
C TYR A 22 3.10 0.91 -5.48
N TYR A 23 2.38 0.03 -6.16
CA TYR A 23 0.92 -0.04 -6.06
C TYR A 23 0.49 -1.38 -5.52
N ILE A 24 -0.48 -1.36 -4.65
CA ILE A 24 -1.25 -2.55 -4.28
C ILE A 24 -2.70 -2.15 -4.43
N ILE A 25 -3.39 -2.81 -5.34
CA ILE A 25 -4.77 -2.49 -5.67
C ILE A 25 -5.64 -3.65 -5.24
N LEU A 26 -6.61 -3.37 -4.38
CA LEU A 26 -7.58 -4.36 -3.93
C LEU A 26 -8.92 -4.00 -4.53
N GLU A 27 -9.47 -4.93 -5.28
CA GLU A 27 -10.80 -4.76 -5.87
C GLU A 27 -11.77 -5.65 -5.13
N ASP A 28 -12.80 -5.06 -4.55
CA ASP A 28 -13.86 -5.81 -3.90
C ASP A 28 -14.79 -6.37 -4.98
N VAL A 29 -14.79 -7.69 -5.11
CA VAL A 29 -15.62 -8.36 -6.13
C VAL A 29 -16.86 -8.99 -5.53
N GLY A 30 -17.18 -8.70 -4.26
CA GLY A 30 -18.36 -9.24 -3.61
C GLY A 30 -18.12 -10.62 -3.01
N ASP A 31 -19.12 -11.10 -2.26
CA ASP A 31 -19.10 -12.43 -1.66
C ASP A 31 -17.86 -12.72 -0.80
N ASP A 32 -17.41 -11.67 -0.06
CA ASP A 32 -16.24 -11.76 0.82
C ASP A 32 -14.97 -12.15 0.06
N LYS A 33 -14.90 -11.74 -1.19
CA LYS A 33 -13.74 -11.99 -2.05
C LYS A 33 -13.18 -10.68 -2.59
N PHE A 34 -11.90 -10.69 -2.86
CA PHE A 34 -11.26 -9.55 -3.47
C PHE A 34 -10.18 -10.01 -4.46
N LYS A 35 -9.88 -9.11 -5.38
CA LYS A 35 -8.76 -9.29 -6.29
C LYS A 35 -7.62 -8.39 -5.83
N MET A 36 -6.40 -8.90 -5.87
CA MET A 36 -5.23 -8.09 -5.54
C MET A 36 -4.30 -8.06 -6.73
N ASN A 37 -3.89 -6.87 -7.10
CA ASN A 37 -2.87 -6.64 -8.11
C ASN A 37 -1.80 -5.75 -7.52
N ALA A 38 -0.55 -6.08 -7.79
CA ALA A 38 0.58 -5.30 -7.31
C ALA A 38 1.44 -4.90 -8.50
N TYR A 39 1.86 -3.64 -8.52
CA TYR A 39 2.65 -3.10 -9.61
C TYR A 39 3.82 -2.29 -9.07
N ASP A 40 4.94 -2.40 -9.75
CA ASP A 40 6.13 -1.60 -9.50
C ASP A 40 6.41 -0.80 -10.77
N THR A 41 6.24 0.51 -10.71
CA THR A 41 6.45 1.37 -11.85
C THR A 41 7.77 2.14 -11.78
N THR A 42 8.66 1.73 -10.89
CA THR A 42 9.94 2.41 -10.73
C THR A 42 10.93 2.08 -11.83
N GLY A 43 10.78 0.95 -12.50
CA GLY A 43 11.71 0.51 -13.52
C GLY A 43 13.07 0.05 -12.97
N LYS A 44 13.22 -0.02 -11.67
CA LYS A 44 14.46 -0.45 -11.06
C LYS A 44 14.64 -1.95 -11.21
N LYS A 45 15.87 -2.35 -11.46
CA LYS A 45 16.23 -3.76 -11.47
C LYS A 45 17.03 -4.02 -10.21
N TYR A 46 16.56 -4.93 -9.41
CA TYR A 46 17.22 -5.28 -8.15
C TYR A 46 18.13 -6.46 -8.39
N GLU A 47 19.42 -6.20 -8.35
CA GLU A 47 20.43 -7.24 -8.61
C GLU A 47 20.91 -7.92 -7.33
N SER A 48 20.54 -7.36 -6.18
CA SER A 48 20.87 -7.97 -4.89
C SER A 48 19.84 -7.56 -3.85
N GLU A 49 19.87 -8.25 -2.71
CA GLU A 49 18.98 -7.94 -1.59
C GLU A 49 19.24 -6.55 -1.03
N LEU A 50 20.46 -6.04 -1.21
CA LEU A 50 20.85 -4.76 -0.65
C LEU A 50 20.38 -3.58 -1.50
N ASP A 51 19.89 -3.82 -2.70
CA ASP A 51 19.49 -2.76 -3.61
C ASP A 51 18.06 -2.28 -3.37
N HIS A 52 17.40 -2.79 -2.36
CA HIS A 52 16.00 -2.46 -2.11
C HIS A 52 15.86 -1.21 -1.25
N SER A 53 14.96 -0.33 -1.66
CA SER A 53 14.59 0.83 -0.85
C SER A 53 13.61 0.41 0.25
N VAL A 54 13.42 1.30 1.22
CA VAL A 54 12.42 1.05 2.27
C VAL A 54 11.05 0.82 1.66
N ALA A 55 10.66 1.64 0.69
CA ALA A 55 9.35 1.50 0.06
C ALA A 55 9.21 0.16 -0.66
N SER A 56 10.25 -0.31 -1.35
CA SER A 56 10.18 -1.59 -2.03
C SER A 56 10.07 -2.75 -1.05
N VAL A 57 10.77 -2.67 0.07
CA VAL A 57 10.69 -3.72 1.09
C VAL A 57 9.29 -3.76 1.70
N ILE A 58 8.72 -2.59 2.01
CA ILE A 58 7.36 -2.53 2.54
C ILE A 58 6.36 -3.07 1.52
N HIS A 59 6.52 -2.70 0.26
CA HIS A 59 5.66 -3.21 -0.80
C HIS A 59 5.71 -4.74 -0.86
N GLU A 60 6.91 -5.31 -0.88
CA GLU A 60 7.07 -6.75 -0.89
C GLU A 60 6.47 -7.41 0.34
N GLY A 61 6.66 -6.78 1.51
CA GLY A 61 6.09 -7.30 2.75
C GLY A 61 4.58 -7.30 2.73
N LEU A 62 3.97 -6.23 2.23
CA LEU A 62 2.51 -6.16 2.14
C LEU A 62 1.96 -7.19 1.17
N VAL A 63 2.62 -7.36 0.01
CA VAL A 63 2.21 -8.40 -0.94
C VAL A 63 2.34 -9.77 -0.29
N GLY A 64 3.43 -10.00 0.44
CA GLY A 64 3.63 -11.27 1.13
C GLY A 64 2.58 -11.54 2.19
N LEU A 65 2.18 -10.52 2.94
CA LEU A 65 1.13 -10.67 3.94
C LEU A 65 -0.21 -11.02 3.28
N ILE A 66 -0.54 -10.31 2.21
CA ILE A 66 -1.81 -10.55 1.53
C ILE A 66 -1.86 -11.94 0.91
N THR A 67 -0.75 -12.42 0.35
CA THR A 67 -0.73 -13.70 -0.36
C THR A 67 -0.38 -14.88 0.54
N GLY A 68 0.38 -14.67 1.61
CA GLY A 68 0.87 -15.77 2.43
C GLY A 68 0.40 -15.78 3.87
N LYS A 69 -0.04 -14.64 4.39
CA LYS A 69 -0.47 -14.51 5.79
C LYS A 69 -1.77 -13.71 5.87
N LEU A 70 -2.69 -14.01 4.99
CA LEU A 70 -3.91 -13.24 4.86
C LEU A 70 -4.75 -13.27 6.14
N GLU A 71 -4.82 -14.42 6.82
CA GLU A 71 -5.61 -14.53 8.05
C GLU A 71 -5.07 -13.60 9.14
N GLU A 72 -3.75 -13.58 9.31
CA GLU A 72 -3.12 -12.71 10.29
C GLU A 72 -3.34 -11.25 9.93
N LEU A 73 -3.20 -10.92 8.66
CA LEU A 73 -3.43 -9.57 8.19
C LEU A 73 -4.89 -9.16 8.38
N PHE A 74 -5.82 -10.06 8.07
CA PHE A 74 -7.24 -9.80 8.25
C PHE A 74 -7.57 -9.53 9.73
N ASN A 75 -7.03 -10.35 10.62
CA ASN A 75 -7.28 -10.18 12.05
C ASN A 75 -6.71 -8.86 12.56
N PHE A 76 -5.53 -8.49 12.09
CA PHE A 76 -4.96 -7.20 12.43
C PHE A 76 -5.85 -6.06 11.91
N GLY A 77 -6.31 -6.17 10.67
CA GLY A 77 -7.19 -5.18 10.08
C GLY A 77 -8.51 -5.05 10.82
N MET A 78 -9.08 -6.17 11.26
CA MET A 78 -10.31 -6.12 12.04
C MET A 78 -10.12 -5.39 13.36
N SER A 79 -8.97 -5.59 14.01
CA SER A 79 -8.64 -4.85 15.23
C SER A 79 -8.55 -3.34 14.95
N GLU A 80 -7.94 -2.97 13.84
CA GLU A 80 -7.83 -1.57 13.47
C GLU A 80 -9.20 -0.97 13.14
N VAL A 81 -10.05 -1.71 12.44
CA VAL A 81 -11.40 -1.26 12.14
C VAL A 81 -12.17 -1.02 13.42
N ALA A 82 -12.10 -1.96 14.35
CA ALA A 82 -12.78 -1.83 15.64
C ALA A 82 -12.27 -0.64 16.42
N PHE A 83 -10.96 -0.44 16.44
CA PHE A 83 -10.37 0.71 17.13
C PHE A 83 -10.83 2.03 16.49
N ASN A 84 -10.78 2.10 15.17
CA ASN A 84 -11.18 3.32 14.46
C ASN A 84 -12.67 3.62 14.63
N TYR A 85 -13.49 2.56 14.62
CA TYR A 85 -14.93 2.74 14.83
C TYR A 85 -15.21 3.27 16.24
N SER A 86 -14.56 2.67 17.25
CA SER A 86 -14.73 3.12 18.63
C SER A 86 -14.25 4.55 18.82
N SER A 87 -13.11 4.88 18.24
CA SER A 87 -12.58 6.24 18.32
C SER A 87 -13.51 7.25 17.66
N ARG A 88 -14.02 6.92 16.50
CA ARG A 88 -14.98 7.81 15.81
C ARG A 88 -16.26 7.98 16.60
N ARG A 89 -16.70 6.90 17.22
CA ARG A 89 -17.92 6.96 18.03
C ARG A 89 -17.74 7.83 19.27
N MET A 90 -16.56 7.76 19.89
CA MET A 90 -16.25 8.55 21.09
C MET A 90 -15.97 10.00 20.75
N PHE A 91 -15.33 10.27 19.63
CA PHE A 91 -14.90 11.60 19.25
C PHE A 91 -15.47 12.04 17.90
N GLY A 92 -16.66 11.54 17.56
CA GLY A 92 -17.21 11.69 16.22
C GLY A 92 -17.20 13.12 15.69
N GLU A 93 -17.69 14.07 16.49
CA GLU A 93 -17.73 15.46 16.05
C GLU A 93 -16.33 16.03 15.88
N ILE A 94 -15.44 15.68 16.80
CA ILE A 94 -14.06 16.15 16.74
C ILE A 94 -13.36 15.58 15.52
N LEU A 95 -13.58 14.31 15.23
CA LEU A 95 -12.98 13.67 14.08
C LEU A 95 -13.56 14.20 12.78
N ASP A 96 -14.86 14.49 12.74
CA ASP A 96 -15.46 15.04 11.55
C ASP A 96 -14.98 16.47 11.30
N GLU A 97 -14.82 17.26 12.36
CA GLU A 97 -14.30 18.61 12.22
C GLU A 97 -12.82 18.62 11.88
N THR A 98 -12.09 17.63 12.38
CA THR A 98 -10.64 17.54 12.17
C THR A 98 -10.26 16.49 11.17
N GLY A 99 -11.25 15.84 10.53
CA GLY A 99 -10.99 14.77 9.58
C GLY A 99 -10.00 15.16 8.50
N GLU A 100 -10.11 16.37 8.00
CA GLU A 100 -9.18 16.89 7.01
C GLU A 100 -7.82 17.19 7.62
N LYS A 101 -7.78 17.48 8.91
CA LYS A 101 -6.55 17.83 9.61
C LYS A 101 -5.78 16.61 10.07
N ILE A 102 -6.39 15.44 10.02
CA ILE A 102 -5.67 14.20 10.29
C ILE A 102 -4.82 13.81 9.09
N GLU A 103 -5.05 14.43 7.95
CA GLU A 103 -4.18 14.23 6.81
C GLU A 103 -2.78 14.73 7.16
N TYR A 104 -1.80 13.86 6.97
CA TYR A 104 -0.41 14.24 7.12
C TYR A 104 -0.08 15.23 6.01
N LYS A 105 0.38 16.42 6.39
CA LYS A 105 0.64 17.46 5.40
C LYS A 105 1.60 17.00 4.31
N ASP A 106 2.57 16.21 4.66
CA ASP A 106 3.61 15.78 3.73
C ASP A 106 3.51 14.32 3.34
N ASN A 107 2.71 13.55 4.04
CA ASN A 107 2.59 12.09 3.81
C ASN A 107 3.96 11.39 3.77
N ILE A 108 4.94 11.97 4.41
CA ILE A 108 6.28 11.40 4.43
C ILE A 108 6.48 10.67 5.74
N ILE A 109 6.74 9.37 5.63
CA ILE A 109 7.00 8.53 6.79
C ILE A 109 8.48 8.19 6.78
N LYS A 110 9.18 8.64 7.80
CA LYS A 110 10.59 8.31 7.96
C LYS A 110 10.73 7.07 8.81
N VAL A 111 11.45 6.10 8.28
CA VAL A 111 11.69 4.85 8.98
C VAL A 111 13.12 4.84 9.47
N ASP A 112 13.29 4.63 10.76
CA ASP A 112 14.60 4.57 11.38
C ASP A 112 14.79 3.21 12.05
N PHE A 113 15.36 2.30 11.31
CA PHE A 113 15.73 0.99 11.82
C PHE A 113 17.22 0.90 12.16
N GLY A 114 18.00 1.86 11.68
CA GLY A 114 19.43 1.67 11.58
C GLY A 114 20.24 2.12 12.76
N SER A 115 19.72 3.00 13.58
CA SER A 115 20.50 3.58 14.66
C SER A 115 20.94 2.57 15.70
N LYS A 116 20.30 1.43 15.74
CA LYS A 116 20.61 0.40 16.74
C LYS A 116 21.46 -0.70 16.21
N HIS A 117 21.83 -0.60 14.97
CA HIS A 117 22.59 -1.64 14.29
C HIS A 117 23.88 -1.08 13.75
#